data_e2be58e150e394c1cbe5b47e2df7c0de
#
_entry.id   e2be58e150e394c1cbe5b47e2df7c0de
#
_cell.length_a   1.000
_cell.length_b   1.000
_cell.length_c   1.000
_cell.angle_alpha   90.00
_cell.angle_beta   90.00
_cell.angle_gamma   90.00
#
_symmetry.space_group_name_H-M   'P 1'
#
loop_
_entity.id
_entity.type
_entity.pdbx_description
1 polymer ?
#
loop_
_entity_poly.entity_id
_entity_poly.type
_entity_poly.pdbx_seq_one_letter_code
_entity_poly.pdbx_strand_id
1 'polypeptide(L)'
;MTSSGNQLDSLLDRRFGRCAYFALYDTESGKVEFVSNTGKDAVEGAGPAAVALIANWKAEKVISGEFGFKIKGMLDDLKIQMVVMAEDKTIGELIALLAN
;
A
#
# COMPACT_ATOMS: atom_id res chain seq x y z
N MET A 1 2.94 -0.13 -1.25
CA MET A 1 2.69 -1.31 -0.38
C MET A 1 2.21 -0.84 0.99
N THR A 2 1.23 -1.52 1.54
CA THR A 2 0.79 -1.24 2.92
C THR A 2 1.80 -1.82 3.91
N SER A 3 2.24 -1.04 4.88
CA SER A 3 3.31 -1.44 5.78
C SER A 3 2.93 -1.23 7.25
N SER A 4 3.33 -2.16 8.10
CA SER A 4 3.12 -2.07 9.53
C SER A 4 4.12 -1.15 10.23
N GLY A 5 5.17 -0.78 9.55
CA GLY A 5 6.21 0.10 10.08
C GLY A 5 6.96 0.83 8.97
N ASN A 6 8.00 1.53 9.32
CA ASN A 6 8.74 2.40 8.40
C ASN A 6 10.14 1.90 8.06
N GLN A 7 10.33 0.58 8.06
CA GLN A 7 11.62 -0.03 7.74
C GLN A 7 11.44 -1.19 6.76
N LEU A 8 12.51 -1.56 6.09
CA LEU A 8 12.46 -2.65 5.10
C LEU A 8 12.11 -4.01 5.73
N ASP A 9 12.41 -4.21 7.00
CA ASP A 9 12.04 -5.44 7.71
C ASP A 9 10.63 -5.37 8.31
N SER A 10 9.90 -4.28 8.11
CA SER A 10 8.50 -4.19 8.52
C SER A 10 7.66 -5.12 7.66
N LEU A 11 6.63 -5.73 8.27
CA LEU A 11 5.73 -6.63 7.55
C LEU A 11 4.72 -5.86 6.71
N LEU A 12 4.33 -6.45 5.60
CA LEU A 12 3.19 -5.97 4.83
C LEU A 12 1.94 -6.01 5.73
N ASP A 13 1.21 -4.90 5.80
CA ASP A 13 -0.03 -4.87 6.57
C ASP A 13 -1.15 -5.51 5.75
N ARG A 14 -2.01 -6.25 6.43
CA ARG A 14 -3.17 -6.88 5.79
C ARG A 14 -4.25 -5.89 5.40
N ARG A 15 -4.31 -4.75 6.10
CA ARG A 15 -5.41 -3.79 5.96
C ARG A 15 -5.00 -2.61 5.13
N PHE A 16 -5.65 -2.43 3.99
CA PHE A 16 -5.29 -1.34 3.09
C PHE A 16 -5.47 0.04 3.74
N GLY A 17 -6.64 0.33 4.30
CA GLY A 17 -6.95 1.67 4.84
C GLY A 17 -6.43 1.93 6.24
N ARG A 18 -6.05 0.90 6.97
CA ARG A 18 -5.68 0.98 8.40
C ARG A 18 -4.21 0.71 8.67
N CYS A 19 -3.39 0.60 7.63
CA CYS A 19 -1.96 0.39 7.80
C CYS A 19 -1.30 1.62 8.42
N ALA A 20 -0.19 1.41 9.14
CA ALA A 20 0.53 2.51 9.79
C ALA A 20 1.26 3.38 8.78
N TYR A 21 1.85 2.76 7.76
CA TYR A 21 2.63 3.44 6.72
C TYR A 21 2.32 2.88 5.35
N PHE A 22 2.61 3.68 4.33
CA PHE A 22 2.71 3.19 2.96
C PHE A 22 4.17 3.21 2.54
N ALA A 23 4.64 2.11 1.96
CA ALA A 23 5.96 2.06 1.36
C ALA A 23 5.81 2.36 -0.13
N LEU A 24 6.39 3.46 -0.57
CA LEU A 24 6.37 3.89 -1.97
C LEU A 24 7.67 3.43 -2.63
N TYR A 25 7.57 2.50 -3.56
CA TYR A 25 8.71 1.95 -4.26
C TYR A 25 8.70 2.44 -5.71
N ASP A 26 9.78 3.11 -6.11
CA ASP A 26 9.97 3.55 -7.48
C ASP A 26 10.79 2.50 -8.23
N THR A 27 10.15 1.82 -9.17
CA THR A 27 10.79 0.74 -9.92
C THR A 27 11.92 1.23 -10.83
N GLU A 28 11.91 2.50 -11.24
CA GLU A 28 12.96 3.04 -12.09
C GLU A 28 14.23 3.38 -11.32
N SER A 29 14.08 4.07 -10.19
CA SER A 29 15.22 4.49 -9.38
C SER A 29 15.64 3.47 -8.33
N GLY A 30 14.75 2.55 -7.96
CA GLY A 30 14.97 1.61 -6.87
C GLY A 30 14.81 2.23 -5.49
N LYS A 31 14.37 3.49 -5.41
CA LYS A 31 14.19 4.16 -4.12
C LYS A 31 12.89 3.72 -3.45
N VAL A 32 12.94 3.63 -2.13
CA VAL A 32 11.77 3.37 -1.32
C VAL A 32 11.60 4.50 -0.29
N GLU A 33 10.37 4.95 -0.13
CA GLU A 33 10.02 5.98 0.84
C GLU A 33 8.86 5.50 1.68
N PHE A 34 8.94 5.69 3.00
CA PHE A 34 7.85 5.32 3.90
C PHE A 34 7.09 6.59 4.29
N VAL A 35 5.79 6.57 4.03
CA VAL A 35 4.92 7.72 4.30
C VAL A 35 3.86 7.29 5.31
N SER A 36 3.70 8.09 6.37
CA SER A 36 2.71 7.82 7.40
C SER A 36 1.29 7.87 6.84
N ASN A 37 0.47 6.89 7.21
CA ASN A 37 -0.94 6.88 6.86
C ASN A 37 -1.71 7.72 7.89
N THR A 38 -1.90 8.98 7.61
CA THR A 38 -2.53 9.92 8.53
C THR A 38 -4.00 9.64 8.79
N GLY A 39 -4.65 8.87 7.93
CA GLY A 39 -6.07 8.52 8.07
C GLY A 39 -6.34 7.19 8.74
N LYS A 40 -5.32 6.49 9.24
CA LYS A 40 -5.48 5.12 9.74
C LYS A 40 -6.46 4.99 10.90
N ASP A 41 -6.60 6.01 11.73
CA ASP A 41 -7.47 6.01 12.91
C ASP A 41 -8.79 6.73 12.68
N ALA A 42 -9.11 7.09 11.44
CA ALA A 42 -10.38 7.74 11.13
C ALA A 42 -11.55 6.85 11.52
N VAL A 43 -12.58 7.44 12.10
CA VAL A 43 -13.81 6.71 12.46
C VAL A 43 -14.47 6.16 11.21
N GLU A 44 -14.54 6.97 10.16
CA GLU A 44 -15.07 6.60 8.86
C GLU A 44 -14.14 7.09 7.76
N GLY A 45 -14.19 6.41 6.61
CA GLY A 45 -13.48 6.88 5.42
C GLY A 45 -11.99 6.63 5.40
N ALA A 46 -11.46 5.75 6.25
CA ALA A 46 -10.03 5.42 6.21
C ALA A 46 -9.61 4.82 4.87
N GLY A 47 -10.43 3.93 4.31
CA GLY A 47 -10.14 3.34 3.00
C GLY A 47 -10.14 4.36 1.87
N PRO A 48 -11.21 5.15 1.69
CA PRO A 48 -11.22 6.22 0.68
C PRO A 48 -10.10 7.24 0.86
N ALA A 49 -9.74 7.59 2.09
CA ALA A 49 -8.62 8.50 2.35
C ALA A 49 -7.29 7.89 1.86
N ALA A 50 -7.10 6.60 2.08
CA ALA A 50 -5.90 5.90 1.60
C ALA A 50 -5.86 5.87 0.07
N VAL A 51 -7.01 5.64 -0.59
CA VAL A 51 -7.10 5.70 -2.05
C VAL A 51 -6.67 7.07 -2.56
N ALA A 52 -7.17 8.13 -1.92
CA ALA A 52 -6.81 9.49 -2.31
C ALA A 52 -5.30 9.76 -2.18
N LEU A 53 -4.68 9.26 -1.12
CA LEU A 53 -3.24 9.41 -0.92
C LEU A 53 -2.44 8.72 -2.04
N ILE A 54 -2.73 7.45 -2.32
CA ILE A 54 -1.97 6.72 -3.34
C ILE A 54 -2.24 7.25 -4.74
N ALA A 55 -3.44 7.74 -5.01
CA ALA A 55 -3.75 8.39 -6.29
C ALA A 55 -2.96 9.69 -6.45
N ASN A 56 -2.84 10.46 -5.37
CA ASN A 56 -2.05 11.69 -5.38
C ASN A 56 -0.56 11.43 -5.63
N TRP A 57 -0.05 10.28 -5.20
CA TRP A 57 1.31 9.85 -5.49
C TRP A 57 1.47 9.23 -6.88
N LYS A 58 0.39 9.16 -7.66
CA LYS A 58 0.38 8.57 -9.00
C LYS A 58 0.82 7.10 -9.01
N ALA A 59 0.42 6.37 -8.00
CA ALA A 59 0.73 4.94 -7.91
C ALA A 59 0.07 4.17 -9.06
N GLU A 60 0.79 3.27 -9.67
CA GLU A 60 0.28 2.40 -10.74
C GLU A 60 -0.20 1.07 -10.19
N LYS A 61 0.38 0.63 -9.07
CA LYS A 61 0.10 -0.65 -8.45
C LYS A 61 0.13 -0.48 -6.94
N VAL A 62 -0.76 -1.19 -6.26
CA VAL A 62 -0.78 -1.24 -4.80
C VAL A 62 -0.79 -2.69 -4.34
N ILE A 63 0.02 -3.01 -3.34
CA ILE A 63 0.14 -4.34 -2.76
C ILE A 63 -0.31 -4.27 -1.31
N SER A 64 -1.24 -5.11 -0.93
CA SER A 64 -1.77 -5.20 0.43
C SER A 64 -2.21 -6.63 0.73
N GLY A 65 -2.39 -6.94 1.99
CA GLY A 65 -2.90 -8.24 2.39
C GLY A 65 -4.34 -8.47 1.96
N GLU A 66 -5.16 -7.41 1.98
CA GLU A 66 -6.55 -7.49 1.51
C GLU A 66 -7.03 -6.11 1.09
N PHE A 67 -8.08 -6.10 0.29
CA PHE A 67 -8.76 -4.87 -0.13
C PHE A 67 -10.26 -5.05 0.14
N GLY A 68 -10.87 -4.05 0.78
CA GLY A 68 -12.32 -4.05 0.96
C GLY A 68 -13.05 -3.97 -0.38
N PHE A 69 -14.26 -4.49 -0.43
CA PHE A 69 -15.05 -4.54 -1.67
C PHE A 69 -15.21 -3.16 -2.30
N LYS A 70 -15.56 -2.16 -1.50
CA LYS A 70 -15.75 -0.78 -1.97
C LYS A 70 -14.44 -0.19 -2.51
N ILE A 71 -13.34 -0.51 -1.87
CA ILE A 71 -12.02 -0.02 -2.26
C ILE A 71 -11.60 -0.60 -3.60
N LYS A 72 -11.93 -1.86 -3.88
CA LYS A 72 -11.64 -2.47 -5.18
C LYS A 72 -12.24 -1.68 -6.33
N GLY A 73 -13.50 -1.27 -6.19
CA GLY A 73 -14.17 -0.45 -7.19
C GLY A 73 -13.51 0.90 -7.39
N MET A 74 -13.10 1.55 -6.31
CA MET A 74 -12.43 2.85 -6.38
C MET A 74 -11.07 2.76 -7.10
N LEU A 75 -10.29 1.72 -6.79
CA LEU A 75 -8.99 1.52 -7.42
C LEU A 75 -9.14 1.14 -8.90
N ASP A 76 -10.14 0.32 -9.23
CA ASP A 76 -10.44 -0.02 -10.62
C ASP A 76 -10.80 1.22 -11.43
N ASP A 77 -11.62 2.11 -10.89
CA ASP A 77 -12.00 3.36 -11.55
C ASP A 77 -10.78 4.24 -11.84
N LEU A 78 -9.78 4.20 -10.98
CA LEU A 78 -8.54 4.95 -11.15
C LEU A 78 -7.49 4.19 -11.95
N LYS A 79 -7.80 2.96 -12.38
CA LYS A 79 -6.88 2.08 -13.13
C LYS A 79 -5.60 1.79 -12.35
N ILE A 80 -5.73 1.65 -11.05
CA ILE A 80 -4.61 1.25 -10.18
C ILE A 80 -4.70 -0.26 -9.97
N GLN A 81 -3.65 -0.97 -10.34
CA GLN A 81 -3.61 -2.43 -10.21
C GLN A 81 -3.50 -2.83 -8.72
N MET A 82 -4.31 -3.79 -8.34
CA MET A 82 -4.28 -4.35 -6.97
C MET A 82 -3.58 -5.70 -6.99
N VAL A 83 -2.68 -5.89 -6.02
CA VAL A 83 -2.02 -7.17 -5.81
C VAL A 83 -2.29 -7.59 -4.36
N VAL A 84 -2.92 -8.75 -4.18
CA VAL A 84 -3.17 -9.30 -2.86
C VAL A 84 -2.04 -10.25 -2.51
N MET A 85 -1.40 -10.01 -1.36
CA MET A 85 -0.34 -10.83 -0.84
C MET A 85 -0.75 -11.37 0.53
N ALA A 86 -1.22 -12.62 0.56
CA ALA A 86 -1.74 -13.22 1.78
C ALA A 86 -0.67 -13.73 2.73
N GLU A 87 0.58 -13.85 2.26
CA GLU A 87 1.69 -14.35 3.05
C GLU A 87 2.34 -13.24 3.88
N ASP A 88 2.93 -13.62 5.01
CA ASP A 88 3.69 -12.69 5.84
C ASP A 88 5.04 -12.42 5.17
N LYS A 89 5.11 -11.30 4.45
CA LYS A 89 6.32 -10.84 3.77
C LYS A 89 6.73 -9.49 4.33
N THR A 90 8.03 -9.25 4.39
CA THR A 90 8.54 -7.92 4.70
C THR A 90 8.51 -7.05 3.45
N ILE A 91 8.57 -5.75 3.67
CA ILE A 91 8.64 -4.78 2.56
C ILE A 91 9.89 -5.05 1.71
N GLY A 92 11.03 -5.33 2.35
CA GLY A 92 12.26 -5.66 1.63
C GLY A 92 12.13 -6.91 0.76
N GLU A 93 11.46 -7.96 1.26
CA GLU A 93 11.22 -9.17 0.49
C GLU A 93 10.36 -8.90 -0.74
N LEU A 94 9.32 -8.06 -0.59
CA LEU A 94 8.45 -7.69 -1.71
C LEU A 94 9.21 -6.87 -2.75
N ILE A 95 10.04 -5.94 -2.32
CA ILE A 95 10.87 -5.15 -3.23
C ILE A 95 11.81 -6.06 -4.02
N ALA A 96 12.41 -7.04 -3.37
CA ALA A 96 13.29 -8.00 -4.04
C ALA A 96 12.55 -8.78 -5.14
N LEU A 97 11.29 -9.15 -4.89
CA LEU A 97 10.46 -9.82 -5.89
C LEU A 97 10.13 -8.89 -7.07
N LEU A 98 9.87 -7.63 -6.79
CA LEU A 98 9.53 -6.64 -7.82
C LEU A 98 10.74 -6.23 -8.66
N ALA A 99 11.93 -6.29 -8.09
CA ALA A 99 13.16 -5.88 -8.76
C ALA A 99 13.69 -6.92 -9.76
N ASN A 100 13.16 -8.12 -9.73
CA ASN A 100 13.60 -9.21 -10.62
C ASN A 100 12.81 -9.24 -11.92
#